data_96f7a4881e0443277489bc4956227b9e
#
_entry.id   96f7a4881e0443277489bc4956227b9e
#
_cell.length_a   1.000
_cell.length_b   1.000
_cell.length_c   1.000
_cell.angle_alpha   90.00
_cell.angle_beta   90.00
_cell.angle_gamma   90.00
#
_symmetry.space_group_name_H-M   'P 1'
#
loop_
_entity.id
_entity.type
_entity.pdbx_description
1 polymer ?
#
loop_
_entity_poly.entity_id
_entity_poly.type
_entity_poly.pdbx_seq_one_letter_code
_entity_poly.pdbx_strand_id
1 'polypeptide(L)'
;ATTSENAEAFCEAVKAVGGRAKLLAVSGAFHSPFMADAAKGLAEYMQDIEFAQPKVTIYSDYTAKPYEGDYKELVRAQVENPVRWQTIVENMIKDGVDTFIEIGVGKTLTGLIKRIDNSVKAFKVETPADFEALDL
;
A
#
# COMPACT_ATOMS: atom_id res chain seq x y z
N ALA A 1 6.22 -0.26 -12.71
CA ALA A 1 5.76 -1.25 -13.67
C ALA A 1 6.14 -0.83 -15.09
N THR A 2 6.33 -1.81 -15.97
CA THR A 2 6.65 -1.62 -17.39
C THR A 2 6.19 -2.86 -18.16
N THR A 3 6.33 -2.89 -19.50
CA THR A 3 6.05 -4.09 -20.29
C THR A 3 7.03 -5.22 -19.94
N SER A 4 6.63 -6.48 -20.13
CA SER A 4 7.48 -7.64 -19.84
C SER A 4 8.80 -7.56 -20.61
N GLU A 5 8.77 -7.13 -21.87
CA GLU A 5 9.94 -6.98 -22.72
C GLU A 5 10.95 -5.96 -22.15
N ASN A 6 10.47 -4.82 -21.65
CA ASN A 6 11.33 -3.81 -21.05
C ASN A 6 11.79 -4.16 -19.63
N ALA A 7 11.06 -5.03 -18.93
CA ALA A 7 11.39 -5.38 -17.55
C ALA A 7 12.72 -6.12 -17.44
N GLU A 8 12.97 -7.05 -18.33
CA GLU A 8 14.23 -7.81 -18.37
C GLU A 8 15.41 -6.90 -18.70
N ALA A 9 15.29 -6.09 -19.75
CA ALA A 9 16.32 -5.13 -20.14
C ALA A 9 16.63 -4.13 -19.03
N PHE A 10 15.60 -3.65 -18.33
CA PHE A 10 15.77 -2.77 -17.17
C PHE A 10 16.51 -3.48 -16.02
N CYS A 11 16.16 -4.73 -15.71
CA CYS A 11 16.86 -5.49 -14.67
C CYS A 11 18.34 -5.67 -14.99
N GLU A 12 18.69 -5.96 -16.25
CA GLU A 12 20.09 -6.08 -16.67
C GLU A 12 20.84 -4.74 -16.58
N ALA A 13 20.22 -3.65 -17.00
CA ALA A 13 20.82 -2.32 -16.88
C ALA A 13 21.09 -1.94 -15.40
N VAL A 14 20.16 -2.26 -14.48
CA VAL A 14 20.37 -2.02 -13.04
C VAL A 14 21.52 -2.85 -12.49
N LYS A 15 21.62 -4.12 -12.88
CA LYS A 15 22.75 -5.00 -12.46
C LYS A 15 24.08 -4.49 -12.99
N ALA A 16 24.12 -4.01 -14.23
CA ALA A 16 25.36 -3.50 -14.86
C ALA A 16 25.97 -2.31 -14.09
N VAL A 17 25.17 -1.53 -13.38
CA VAL A 17 25.64 -0.43 -12.52
C VAL A 17 25.77 -0.82 -11.04
N GLY A 18 25.80 -2.13 -10.73
CA GLY A 18 25.97 -2.65 -9.37
C GLY A 18 24.70 -2.61 -8.51
N GLY A 19 23.55 -2.28 -9.09
CA GLY A 19 22.25 -2.27 -8.41
C GLY A 19 21.64 -3.68 -8.27
N ARG A 20 20.53 -3.75 -7.53
CA ARG A 20 19.75 -4.98 -7.38
C ARG A 20 18.38 -4.79 -8.01
N ALA A 21 17.99 -5.69 -8.88
CA ALA A 21 16.66 -5.74 -9.48
C ALA A 21 16.09 -7.16 -9.34
N LYS A 22 14.78 -7.23 -9.05
CA LYS A 22 14.04 -8.49 -8.95
C LYS A 22 12.67 -8.30 -9.56
N LEU A 23 12.31 -9.15 -10.49
CA LEU A 23 10.93 -9.24 -10.98
C LEU A 23 10.05 -9.82 -9.88
N LEU A 24 8.91 -9.18 -9.64
CA LEU A 24 7.92 -9.69 -8.71
C LEU A 24 7.03 -10.70 -9.42
N ALA A 25 6.69 -11.79 -8.73
CA ALA A 25 5.74 -12.80 -9.23
C ALA A 25 4.30 -12.31 -9.05
N VAL A 26 3.92 -11.29 -9.84
CA VAL A 26 2.56 -10.71 -9.85
C VAL A 26 1.93 -10.87 -11.22
N SER A 27 0.61 -11.04 -11.25
CA SER A 27 -0.16 -11.31 -12.48
C SER A 27 -0.51 -10.08 -13.30
N GLY A 28 -0.22 -8.87 -12.80
CA GLY A 28 -0.58 -7.63 -13.47
C GLY A 28 0.29 -6.44 -13.09
N ALA A 29 0.20 -5.37 -13.85
CA ALA A 29 0.93 -4.13 -13.63
C ALA A 29 0.20 -3.22 -12.62
N PHE A 30 -0.20 -3.78 -11.48
CA PHE A 30 -0.92 -3.05 -10.43
C PHE A 30 -0.21 -1.75 -10.04
N HIS A 31 -1.00 -0.77 -9.63
CA HIS A 31 -0.53 0.55 -9.22
C HIS A 31 0.26 1.29 -10.31
N SER A 32 -0.18 1.15 -11.57
CA SER A 32 0.41 1.83 -12.71
C SER A 32 -0.65 2.21 -13.76
N PRO A 33 -0.34 3.11 -14.70
CA PRO A 33 -1.26 3.50 -15.78
C PRO A 33 -1.75 2.34 -16.66
N PHE A 34 -1.07 1.19 -16.67
CA PHE A 34 -1.53 -0.01 -17.37
C PHE A 34 -2.82 -0.60 -16.79
N MET A 35 -3.24 -0.14 -15.60
CA MET A 35 -4.49 -0.55 -14.94
C MET A 35 -5.65 0.42 -15.20
N ALA A 36 -5.51 1.39 -16.10
CA ALA A 36 -6.52 2.42 -16.36
C ALA A 36 -7.90 1.83 -16.73
N ASP A 37 -7.95 0.79 -17.56
CA ASP A 37 -9.21 0.13 -17.92
C ASP A 37 -9.85 -0.56 -16.72
N ALA A 38 -9.06 -1.18 -15.85
CA ALA A 38 -9.55 -1.79 -14.62
C ALA A 38 -10.05 -0.71 -13.63
N ALA A 39 -9.36 0.42 -13.52
CA ALA A 39 -9.78 1.56 -12.70
C ALA A 39 -11.13 2.14 -13.20
N LYS A 40 -11.30 2.24 -14.53
CA LYS A 40 -12.56 2.67 -15.14
C LYS A 40 -13.70 1.68 -14.84
N GLY A 41 -13.47 0.38 -15.05
CA GLY A 41 -14.47 -0.65 -14.73
C GLY A 41 -14.87 -0.67 -13.26
N LEU A 42 -13.90 -0.45 -12.34
CA LEU A 42 -14.18 -0.30 -10.90
C LEU A 42 -15.05 0.95 -10.63
N ALA A 43 -14.75 2.08 -11.25
CA ALA A 43 -15.54 3.30 -11.12
C ALA A 43 -17.00 3.08 -11.57
N GLU A 44 -17.21 2.42 -12.72
CA GLU A 44 -18.52 2.06 -13.23
C GLU A 44 -19.27 1.14 -12.25
N TYR A 45 -18.60 0.12 -11.71
CA TYR A 45 -19.19 -0.79 -10.73
C TYR A 45 -19.60 -0.09 -9.43
N MET A 46 -18.82 0.90 -8.99
CA MET A 46 -19.08 1.64 -7.76
C MET A 46 -20.14 2.74 -7.89
N GLN A 47 -20.70 3.00 -9.09
CA GLN A 47 -21.62 4.13 -9.29
C GLN A 47 -22.80 4.14 -8.31
N ASP A 48 -23.41 2.97 -8.10
CA ASP A 48 -24.58 2.80 -7.25
C ASP A 48 -24.23 2.37 -5.79
N ILE A 49 -22.95 2.31 -5.44
CA ILE A 49 -22.50 1.95 -4.08
C ILE A 49 -22.39 3.22 -3.25
N GLU A 50 -23.10 3.28 -2.13
CA GLU A 50 -22.92 4.34 -1.14
C GLU A 50 -21.70 4.05 -0.25
N PHE A 51 -20.81 5.03 -0.14
CA PHE A 51 -19.69 5.00 0.78
C PHE A 51 -20.05 5.80 2.03
N ALA A 52 -20.23 5.08 3.15
CA ALA A 52 -20.45 5.74 4.43
C ALA A 52 -19.18 6.43 4.94
N GLN A 53 -19.37 7.45 5.77
CA GLN A 53 -18.26 8.10 6.48
C GLN A 53 -17.52 7.06 7.34
N PRO A 54 -16.18 6.96 7.23
CA PRO A 54 -15.44 6.04 8.06
C PRO A 54 -15.52 6.43 9.54
N LYS A 55 -15.65 5.42 10.41
CA LYS A 55 -15.67 5.62 11.87
C LYS A 55 -14.28 5.82 12.48
N VAL A 56 -13.25 5.51 11.73
CA VAL A 56 -11.84 5.66 12.08
C VAL A 56 -11.11 6.32 10.92
N THR A 57 -9.98 6.95 11.19
CA THR A 57 -9.15 7.53 10.12
C THR A 57 -8.62 6.44 9.23
N ILE A 58 -8.86 6.56 7.92
CA ILE A 58 -8.32 5.67 6.88
C ILE A 58 -7.38 6.50 6.02
N TYR A 59 -6.17 6.00 5.76
CA TYR A 59 -5.23 6.65 4.87
C TYR A 59 -5.31 6.04 3.47
N SER A 60 -5.33 6.90 2.46
CA SER A 60 -5.26 6.49 1.06
C SER A 60 -3.83 6.16 0.67
N ASP A 61 -3.61 5.04 0.00
CA ASP A 61 -2.31 4.66 -0.53
C ASP A 61 -1.85 5.56 -1.69
N TYR A 62 -2.80 6.17 -2.41
CA TYR A 62 -2.55 7.11 -3.50
C TYR A 62 -2.12 8.49 -2.99
N THR A 63 -2.90 9.11 -2.10
CA THR A 63 -2.61 10.47 -1.61
C THR A 63 -1.66 10.50 -0.42
N ALA A 64 -1.50 9.38 0.27
CA ALA A 64 -0.81 9.23 1.55
C ALA A 64 -1.42 10.09 2.69
N LYS A 65 -2.68 10.50 2.55
CA LYS A 65 -3.42 11.32 3.51
C LYS A 65 -4.70 10.61 3.95
N PRO A 66 -5.34 11.05 5.04
CA PRO A 66 -6.68 10.63 5.37
C PRO A 66 -7.64 10.73 4.18
N TYR A 67 -8.58 9.80 4.11
CA TYR A 67 -9.65 9.84 3.10
C TYR A 67 -10.54 11.04 3.36
N GLU A 68 -10.60 11.95 2.39
CA GLU A 68 -11.46 13.14 2.41
C GLU A 68 -12.07 13.36 1.02
N GLY A 69 -13.28 13.90 0.97
CA GLY A 69 -13.98 14.25 -0.27
C GLY A 69 -14.59 13.05 -0.98
N ASP A 70 -14.24 12.84 -2.24
CA ASP A 70 -14.81 11.75 -3.06
C ASP A 70 -14.08 10.43 -2.82
N TYR A 71 -14.67 9.57 -1.99
CA TYR A 71 -14.11 8.25 -1.68
C TYR A 71 -14.04 7.32 -2.89
N LYS A 72 -15.02 7.41 -3.81
CA LYS A 72 -15.04 6.58 -5.02
C LYS A 72 -13.87 6.91 -5.92
N GLU A 73 -13.60 8.20 -6.09
CA GLU A 73 -12.45 8.65 -6.87
C GLU A 73 -11.12 8.23 -6.22
N LEU A 74 -10.99 8.34 -4.91
CA LEU A 74 -9.78 7.89 -4.22
C LEU A 74 -9.56 6.38 -4.38
N VAL A 75 -10.60 5.57 -4.24
CA VAL A 75 -10.52 4.11 -4.44
C VAL A 75 -10.18 3.78 -5.90
N ARG A 76 -10.80 4.44 -6.85
CA ARG A 76 -10.48 4.30 -8.27
C ARG A 76 -9.02 4.63 -8.56
N ALA A 77 -8.56 5.77 -8.07
CA ALA A 77 -7.21 6.25 -8.33
C ALA A 77 -6.12 5.32 -7.78
N GLN A 78 -6.37 4.61 -6.68
CA GLN A 78 -5.43 3.64 -6.10
C GLN A 78 -5.07 2.49 -7.04
N VAL A 79 -5.99 2.10 -7.95
CA VAL A 79 -5.78 0.99 -8.88
C VAL A 79 -4.65 1.27 -9.88
N GLU A 80 -4.53 2.52 -10.33
CA GLU A 80 -3.61 2.92 -11.39
C GLU A 80 -2.43 3.80 -10.94
N ASN A 81 -2.37 4.13 -9.65
CA ASN A 81 -1.32 4.98 -9.09
C ASN A 81 -0.43 4.23 -8.07
N PRO A 82 0.83 4.64 -7.92
CA PRO A 82 1.75 4.02 -6.96
C PRO A 82 1.28 4.10 -5.52
N VAL A 83 1.52 3.04 -4.75
CA VAL A 83 1.34 3.01 -3.30
C VAL A 83 2.45 3.83 -2.63
N ARG A 84 2.09 4.86 -1.89
CA ARG A 84 3.00 5.77 -1.20
C ARG A 84 3.23 5.34 0.26
N TRP A 85 3.55 4.06 0.46
CA TRP A 85 3.60 3.42 1.78
C TRP A 85 4.47 4.17 2.80
N GLN A 86 5.69 4.53 2.42
CA GLN A 86 6.59 5.26 3.31
C GLN A 86 5.95 6.59 3.77
N THR A 87 5.43 7.38 2.84
CA THR A 87 4.78 8.66 3.15
C THR A 87 3.54 8.49 4.04
N ILE A 88 2.78 7.39 3.86
CA ILE A 88 1.64 7.05 4.72
C ILE A 88 2.12 6.86 6.17
N VAL A 89 3.13 6.01 6.37
CA VAL A 89 3.68 5.74 7.71
C VAL A 89 4.23 7.01 8.35
N GLU A 90 5.01 7.80 7.61
CA GLU A 90 5.55 9.08 8.08
C GLU A 90 4.44 10.07 8.48
N ASN A 91 3.36 10.15 7.69
CA ASN A 91 2.22 10.99 8.00
C ASN A 91 1.45 10.49 9.24
N MET A 92 1.20 9.18 9.35
CA MET A 92 0.58 8.59 10.54
C MET A 92 1.38 8.90 11.81
N ILE A 93 2.71 8.76 11.77
CA ILE A 93 3.59 9.10 12.90
C ILE A 93 3.49 10.58 13.24
N LYS A 94 3.51 11.45 12.24
CA LYS A 94 3.34 12.89 12.41
C LYS A 94 1.99 13.26 13.03
N ASP A 95 0.96 12.48 12.70
CA ASP A 95 -0.40 12.66 13.23
C ASP A 95 -0.57 12.01 14.63
N GLY A 96 0.52 11.49 15.21
CA GLY A 96 0.58 10.99 16.59
C GLY A 96 0.46 9.47 16.74
N VAL A 97 0.48 8.71 15.65
CA VAL A 97 0.48 7.24 15.73
C VAL A 97 1.87 6.74 16.13
N ASP A 98 1.97 6.06 17.25
CA ASP A 98 3.21 5.47 17.79
C ASP A 98 3.22 3.94 17.76
N THR A 99 2.07 3.33 17.47
CA THR A 99 1.88 1.88 17.50
C THR A 99 1.17 1.40 16.25
N PHE A 100 1.76 0.42 15.58
CA PHE A 100 1.25 -0.19 14.34
C PHE A 100 0.98 -1.67 14.56
N ILE A 101 -0.13 -2.17 14.04
CA ILE A 101 -0.49 -3.58 14.12
C ILE A 101 -0.79 -4.08 12.71
N GLU A 102 0.06 -4.95 12.16
CA GLU A 102 -0.20 -5.66 10.90
C GLU A 102 -1.10 -6.85 11.18
N ILE A 103 -2.32 -6.82 10.66
CA ILE A 103 -3.30 -7.91 10.80
C ILE A 103 -3.30 -8.74 9.52
N GLY A 104 -2.94 -10.02 9.62
CA GLY A 104 -2.92 -10.95 8.50
C GLY A 104 -1.68 -11.84 8.46
N VAL A 105 -1.56 -12.61 7.39
CA VAL A 105 -0.48 -13.57 7.21
C VAL A 105 0.84 -12.88 6.87
N GLY A 106 1.89 -13.23 7.61
CA GLY A 106 3.23 -12.71 7.38
C GLY A 106 3.61 -11.51 8.24
N LYS A 107 4.69 -10.82 7.86
CA LYS A 107 5.26 -9.69 8.60
C LYS A 107 5.92 -8.64 7.69
N THR A 108 5.42 -8.49 6.51
CA THR A 108 6.03 -7.63 5.50
C THR A 108 5.91 -6.16 5.87
N LEU A 109 4.71 -5.72 6.24
CA LEU A 109 4.44 -4.32 6.60
C LEU A 109 5.12 -3.95 7.92
N THR A 110 5.07 -4.82 8.92
CA THR A 110 5.83 -4.65 10.18
C THR A 110 7.32 -4.44 9.92
N GLY A 111 7.90 -5.22 8.99
CA GLY A 111 9.30 -5.07 8.61
C GLY A 111 9.60 -3.77 7.86
N LEU A 112 8.66 -3.27 7.05
CA LEU A 112 8.78 -2.00 6.34
C LEU A 112 8.66 -0.81 7.32
N ILE A 113 7.69 -0.85 8.24
CA ILE A 113 7.49 0.19 9.26
C ILE A 113 8.77 0.39 10.07
N LYS A 114 9.37 -0.70 10.58
CA LYS A 114 10.62 -0.63 11.36
C LYS A 114 11.84 -0.12 10.58
N ARG A 115 11.81 -0.17 9.24
CA ARG A 115 12.84 0.43 8.40
C ARG A 115 12.61 1.91 8.16
N ILE A 116 11.35 2.35 8.18
CA ILE A 116 10.95 3.76 8.03
C ILE A 116 11.26 4.49 9.34
N ASP A 117 10.76 3.95 10.46
CA ASP A 117 11.03 4.47 11.79
C ASP A 117 11.09 3.31 12.80
N ASN A 118 12.23 3.15 13.45
CA ASN A 118 12.45 2.08 14.45
C ASN A 118 12.07 2.50 15.87
N SER A 119 11.70 3.75 16.10
CA SER A 119 11.25 4.25 17.39
C SER A 119 9.79 3.89 17.69
N VAL A 120 8.99 3.60 16.67
CA VAL A 120 7.59 3.21 16.83
C VAL A 120 7.44 1.73 17.16
N LYS A 121 6.37 1.39 17.87
CA LYS A 121 5.99 0.00 18.12
C LYS A 121 5.37 -0.58 16.86
N ALA A 122 5.76 -1.79 16.47
CA ALA A 122 5.16 -2.49 15.34
C ALA A 122 5.00 -3.97 15.66
N PHE A 123 3.76 -4.43 15.64
CA PHE A 123 3.34 -5.80 15.96
C PHE A 123 2.73 -6.47 14.73
N LYS A 124 2.74 -7.79 14.72
CA LYS A 124 1.94 -8.59 13.80
C LYS A 124 0.91 -9.40 14.57
N VAL A 125 -0.25 -9.58 13.98
CA VAL A 125 -1.35 -10.41 14.50
C VAL A 125 -1.84 -11.30 13.36
N GLU A 126 -1.59 -12.59 13.46
CA GLU A 126 -2.01 -13.60 12.49
C GLU A 126 -3.05 -14.55 13.07
N THR A 127 -2.99 -14.75 14.39
CA THR A 127 -3.88 -15.65 15.14
C THR A 127 -4.54 -14.94 16.31
N PRO A 128 -5.66 -15.46 16.85
CA PRO A 128 -6.25 -14.93 18.08
C PRO A 128 -5.26 -14.88 19.26
N ALA A 129 -4.37 -15.87 19.37
CA ALA A 129 -3.34 -15.89 20.42
C ALA A 129 -2.34 -14.73 20.28
N ASP A 130 -1.98 -14.32 19.06
CA ASP A 130 -1.13 -13.15 18.85
C ASP A 130 -1.82 -11.88 19.34
N PHE A 131 -3.14 -11.78 19.15
CA PHE A 131 -3.93 -10.64 19.61
C PHE A 131 -3.98 -10.58 21.16
N GLU A 132 -4.18 -11.73 21.81
CA GLU A 132 -4.19 -11.83 23.27
C GLU A 132 -2.81 -11.52 23.89
N ALA A 133 -1.73 -11.73 23.14
CA ALA A 133 -0.37 -11.48 23.56
C ALA A 133 0.12 -10.03 23.30
N LEU A 134 -0.74 -9.16 22.71
CA LEU A 134 -0.37 -7.75 22.52
C LEU A 134 -0.23 -7.02 23.84
N ASP A 135 0.94 -6.46 24.06
CA ASP A 135 1.24 -5.52 25.15
C ASP A 135 1.23 -4.09 24.56
N LEU A 136 0.05 -3.44 24.59
CA LEU A 136 -0.21 -2.13 23.99
C LEU A 136 -0.02 -0.99 24.98
#